data_76693ccf8becec86df35906f80b51152
#
_entry.id   76693ccf8becec86df35906f80b51152
#
_cell.length_a   1.000
_cell.length_b   1.000
_cell.length_c   1.000
_cell.angle_alpha   90.00
_cell.angle_beta   90.00
_cell.angle_gamma   90.00
#
_symmetry.space_group_name_H-M   'P 1'
#
loop_
_entity.id
_entity.type
_entity.pdbx_description
1 polymer ?
#
loop_
_entity_poly.entity_id
_entity_poly.type
_entity_poly.pdbx_seq_one_letter_code
_entity_poly.pdbx_strand_id
1 'polypeptide(L)'
;MSVVAAAVLGTAAVGAYSANKASKAQVGSAKEGMAAEERMAEKNLEFQQEMVDQQRSDFAPWREAGERSLLSIEQGVQSGAFEVGNINLEDDPGYRVRMQEGIDAIDASAASRGRLLSGAQNKALTKFGQEQGSKEYANAYARESNAKTRKFNMLSSLSQGGQASAAGQAQASGNLAQISGNIMSNTGRSQNIMNQNVGAARAGGYQDTAQVVNQAAQNWLSYDMNKGK
;
A
#
# COMPACT_ATOMS: atom_id res chain seq x y z
N MET A 1 61.98 -15.00 51.71
CA MET A 1 60.62 -14.90 51.10
C MET A 1 60.48 -16.05 50.15
N SER A 2 59.58 -16.95 50.44
CA SER A 2 59.60 -18.26 49.78
C SER A 2 58.91 -18.22 48.38
N VAL A 3 59.40 -19.05 47.50
CA VAL A 3 58.86 -19.32 46.14
C VAL A 3 57.34 -19.54 46.14
N VAL A 4 56.75 -20.01 47.21
CA VAL A 4 55.31 -20.26 47.42
C VAL A 4 54.50 -18.97 47.48
N ALA A 5 55.00 -17.94 48.14
CA ALA A 5 54.29 -16.63 48.19
C ALA A 5 54.25 -15.93 46.82
N ALA A 6 55.29 -16.08 46.03
CA ALA A 6 55.34 -15.58 44.67
C ALA A 6 54.40 -16.35 43.73
N ALA A 7 54.25 -17.69 43.91
CA ALA A 7 53.34 -18.50 43.13
C ALA A 7 51.86 -18.22 43.42
N VAL A 8 51.47 -17.99 44.68
CA VAL A 8 50.10 -17.63 45.07
C VAL A 8 49.70 -16.24 44.58
N LEU A 9 50.59 -15.26 44.61
CA LEU A 9 50.35 -13.94 44.06
C LEU A 9 50.28 -13.97 42.53
N GLY A 10 51.08 -14.83 41.88
CA GLY A 10 51.07 -15.02 40.45
C GLY A 10 49.75 -15.63 39.93
N THR A 11 49.21 -16.64 40.63
CA THR A 11 47.91 -17.26 40.24
C THR A 11 46.73 -16.31 40.46
N ALA A 12 46.74 -15.52 41.52
CA ALA A 12 45.72 -14.50 41.74
C ALA A 12 45.73 -13.40 40.67
N ALA A 13 46.88 -12.94 40.26
CA ALA A 13 47.03 -11.94 39.20
C ALA A 13 46.58 -12.48 37.82
N VAL A 14 46.90 -13.75 37.48
CA VAL A 14 46.46 -14.38 36.28
C VAL A 14 44.94 -14.64 36.25
N GLY A 15 44.35 -15.05 37.40
CA GLY A 15 42.91 -15.21 37.53
C GLY A 15 42.13 -13.90 37.35
N ALA A 16 42.57 -12.82 38.01
CA ALA A 16 41.99 -11.50 37.86
C ALA A 16 42.13 -10.94 36.43
N TYR A 17 43.26 -11.17 35.80
CA TYR A 17 43.47 -10.77 34.39
C TYR A 17 42.56 -11.52 33.43
N SER A 18 42.41 -12.83 33.61
CA SER A 18 41.55 -13.66 32.74
C SER A 18 40.06 -13.30 32.88
N ALA A 19 39.58 -13.08 34.11
CA ALA A 19 38.20 -12.60 34.37
C ALA A 19 37.92 -11.26 33.75
N ASN A 20 38.83 -10.32 33.83
CA ASN A 20 38.68 -8.99 33.21
C ASN A 20 38.71 -9.06 31.69
N LYS A 21 39.56 -9.94 31.12
CA LYS A 21 39.62 -10.19 29.65
C LYS A 21 38.31 -10.80 29.13
N ALA A 22 37.77 -11.78 29.85
CA ALA A 22 36.51 -12.45 29.50
C ALA A 22 35.33 -11.46 29.56
N SER A 23 35.25 -10.65 30.61
CA SER A 23 34.24 -9.60 30.75
C SER A 23 34.31 -8.56 29.61
N LYS A 24 35.51 -8.08 29.25
CA LYS A 24 35.73 -7.18 28.13
C LYS A 24 35.33 -7.79 26.78
N ALA A 25 35.64 -9.07 26.55
CA ALA A 25 35.26 -9.79 25.33
C ALA A 25 33.73 -9.92 25.22
N GLN A 26 33.04 -10.26 26.32
CA GLN A 26 31.58 -10.34 26.39
C GLN A 26 30.91 -9.00 26.10
N VAL A 27 31.41 -7.91 26.67
CA VAL A 27 30.93 -6.56 26.40
C VAL A 27 31.20 -6.14 24.95
N GLY A 28 32.36 -6.53 24.39
CA GLY A 28 32.69 -6.30 22.98
C GLY A 28 31.72 -6.98 22.03
N SER A 29 31.51 -8.28 22.19
CA SER A 29 30.58 -9.07 21.37
C SER A 29 29.13 -8.57 21.48
N ALA A 30 28.69 -8.17 22.67
CA ALA A 30 27.36 -7.62 22.87
C ALA A 30 27.19 -6.28 22.12
N LYS A 31 28.19 -5.41 22.12
CA LYS A 31 28.18 -4.15 21.38
C LYS A 31 28.17 -4.36 19.86
N GLU A 32 28.97 -5.29 19.35
CA GLU A 32 29.01 -5.64 17.93
C GLU A 32 27.67 -6.23 17.47
N GLY A 33 27.06 -7.10 18.27
CA GLY A 33 25.75 -7.67 18.01
C GLY A 33 24.69 -6.59 17.88
N MET A 34 24.68 -5.61 18.79
CA MET A 34 23.75 -4.50 18.77
C MET A 34 23.93 -3.58 17.55
N ALA A 35 25.17 -3.24 17.23
CA ALA A 35 25.45 -2.44 16.05
C ALA A 35 25.07 -3.16 14.74
N ALA A 36 25.10 -4.49 14.74
CA ALA A 36 24.60 -5.30 13.61
C ALA A 36 23.06 -5.28 13.56
N GLU A 37 22.38 -5.37 14.70
CA GLU A 37 20.93 -5.32 14.82
C GLU A 37 20.37 -3.95 14.42
N GLU A 38 21.00 -2.86 14.89
CA GLU A 38 20.65 -1.50 14.48
C GLU A 38 20.78 -1.30 12.95
N ARG A 39 21.89 -1.75 12.37
CA ARG A 39 22.08 -1.68 10.91
C ARG A 39 21.07 -2.52 10.13
N MET A 40 20.68 -3.69 10.66
CA MET A 40 19.63 -4.49 10.04
C MET A 40 18.26 -3.85 10.17
N ALA A 41 17.94 -3.23 11.30
CA ALA A 41 16.71 -2.51 11.51
C ALA A 41 16.60 -1.29 10.56
N GLU A 42 17.69 -0.54 10.41
CA GLU A 42 17.78 0.60 9.50
C GLU A 42 17.58 0.20 8.04
N LYS A 43 18.30 -0.83 7.58
CA LYS A 43 18.13 -1.38 6.23
C LYS A 43 16.73 -1.93 5.96
N ASN A 44 16.12 -2.54 6.96
CA ASN A 44 14.76 -3.05 6.85
C ASN A 44 13.74 -1.92 6.70
N LEU A 45 13.93 -0.83 7.46
CA LEU A 45 13.09 0.38 7.32
C LEU A 45 13.27 1.04 5.95
N GLU A 46 14.51 1.20 5.49
CA GLU A 46 14.82 1.74 4.16
C GLU A 46 14.16 0.91 3.05
N PHE A 47 14.33 -0.41 3.08
CA PHE A 47 13.68 -1.32 2.13
C PHE A 47 12.15 -1.22 2.15
N GLN A 48 11.55 -1.11 3.35
CA GLN A 48 10.10 -0.96 3.48
C GLN A 48 9.61 0.40 2.93
N GLN A 49 10.37 1.46 3.14
CA GLN A 49 10.06 2.78 2.56
C GLN A 49 10.16 2.73 1.03
N GLU A 50 11.22 2.14 0.49
CA GLU A 50 11.39 1.99 -0.95
C GLU A 50 10.23 1.21 -1.58
N MET A 51 9.78 0.11 -0.93
CA MET A 51 8.62 -0.67 -1.37
C MET A 51 7.32 0.16 -1.37
N VAL A 52 7.10 1.00 -0.36
CA VAL A 52 5.92 1.88 -0.31
C VAL A 52 6.00 2.98 -1.37
N ASP A 53 7.16 3.55 -1.60
CA ASP A 53 7.36 4.58 -2.62
C ASP A 53 7.22 4.00 -4.04
N GLN A 54 7.73 2.78 -4.26
CA GLN A 54 7.50 2.05 -5.50
C GLN A 54 6.00 1.80 -5.72
N GLN A 55 5.31 1.30 -4.71
CA GLN A 55 3.87 1.06 -4.78
C GLN A 55 3.09 2.36 -5.03
N ARG A 56 3.51 3.48 -4.42
CA ARG A 56 2.93 4.81 -4.65
C ARG A 56 3.10 5.24 -6.11
N SER A 57 4.26 5.00 -6.68
CA SER A 57 4.56 5.27 -8.09
C SER A 57 3.73 4.39 -9.03
N ASP A 58 3.63 3.10 -8.75
CA ASP A 58 2.89 2.14 -9.57
C ASP A 58 1.38 2.45 -9.59
N PHE A 59 0.83 2.93 -8.48
CA PHE A 59 -0.59 3.29 -8.38
C PHE A 59 -0.90 4.74 -8.81
N ALA A 60 0.11 5.59 -9.04
CA ALA A 60 -0.09 6.98 -9.42
C ALA A 60 -0.98 7.15 -10.67
N PRO A 61 -0.79 6.40 -11.78
CA PRO A 61 -1.62 6.53 -12.97
C PRO A 61 -3.10 6.22 -12.72
N TRP A 62 -3.37 5.23 -11.87
CA TRP A 62 -4.74 4.85 -11.51
C TRP A 62 -5.43 5.88 -10.63
N ARG A 63 -4.72 6.45 -9.66
CA ARG A 63 -5.24 7.55 -8.81
C ARG A 63 -5.58 8.79 -9.64
N GLU A 64 -4.66 9.20 -10.53
CA GLU A 64 -4.86 10.34 -11.41
C GLU A 64 -6.02 10.12 -12.39
N ALA A 65 -6.14 8.90 -12.96
CA ALA A 65 -7.26 8.55 -13.80
C ALA A 65 -8.58 8.59 -13.03
N GLY A 66 -8.60 8.11 -11.79
CA GLY A 66 -9.75 8.16 -10.91
C GLY A 66 -10.16 9.59 -10.57
N GLU A 67 -9.23 10.45 -10.23
CA GLU A 67 -9.46 11.88 -9.95
C GLU A 67 -10.03 12.61 -11.17
N ARG A 68 -9.41 12.46 -12.34
CA ARG A 68 -9.92 13.04 -13.60
C ARG A 68 -11.31 12.54 -13.93
N SER A 69 -11.60 11.26 -13.67
CA SER A 69 -12.91 10.67 -13.91
C SER A 69 -13.97 11.25 -12.98
N LEU A 70 -13.63 11.46 -11.72
CA LEU A 70 -14.49 12.07 -10.71
C LEU A 70 -14.86 13.51 -11.10
N LEU A 71 -13.87 14.32 -11.47
CA LEU A 71 -14.09 15.67 -11.98
C LEU A 71 -14.94 15.67 -13.25
N SER A 72 -14.72 14.71 -14.15
CA SER A 72 -15.53 14.58 -15.38
C SER A 72 -16.98 14.20 -15.09
N ILE A 73 -17.22 13.35 -14.07
CA ILE A 73 -18.57 13.01 -13.61
C ILE A 73 -19.24 14.26 -13.02
N GLU A 74 -18.54 14.97 -12.13
CA GLU A 74 -19.07 16.19 -11.50
C GLU A 74 -19.45 17.24 -12.55
N GLN A 75 -18.54 17.55 -13.46
CA GLN A 75 -18.80 18.48 -14.57
C GLN A 75 -19.93 17.98 -15.48
N GLY A 76 -19.97 16.68 -15.74
CA GLY A 76 -21.01 16.07 -16.56
C GLY A 76 -22.40 16.14 -15.92
N VAL A 77 -22.48 16.00 -14.60
CA VAL A 77 -23.72 16.17 -13.85
C VAL A 77 -24.16 17.63 -13.87
N GLN A 78 -23.25 18.57 -13.58
CA GLN A 78 -23.57 20.01 -13.57
C GLN A 78 -24.01 20.55 -14.94
N SER A 79 -23.40 20.03 -16.01
CA SER A 79 -23.71 20.45 -17.40
C SER A 79 -24.87 19.69 -18.05
N GLY A 80 -25.45 18.67 -17.39
CA GLY A 80 -26.44 17.78 -17.99
C GLY A 80 -25.86 16.88 -19.09
N ALA A 81 -24.55 16.69 -19.14
CA ALA A 81 -23.90 15.88 -20.19
C ALA A 81 -24.32 14.42 -20.21
N PHE A 82 -24.85 13.90 -19.11
CA PHE A 82 -25.39 12.54 -18.99
C PHE A 82 -26.90 12.46 -19.21
N GLU A 83 -27.57 13.60 -19.41
CA GLU A 83 -28.97 13.62 -19.78
C GLU A 83 -29.13 13.52 -21.28
N VAL A 84 -30.20 12.86 -21.75
CA VAL A 84 -30.52 12.83 -23.17
C VAL A 84 -31.03 14.23 -23.57
N GLY A 85 -30.30 14.85 -24.48
CA GLY A 85 -30.65 16.14 -24.99
C GLY A 85 -31.85 16.10 -25.97
N ASN A 86 -32.07 17.20 -26.64
CA ASN A 86 -33.10 17.26 -27.69
C ASN A 86 -32.66 16.41 -28.90
N ILE A 87 -33.50 15.45 -29.30
CA ILE A 87 -33.26 14.57 -30.43
C ILE A 87 -33.90 15.15 -31.68
N ASN A 88 -33.06 15.48 -32.65
CA ASN A 88 -33.52 15.86 -33.96
C ASN A 88 -33.41 14.66 -34.92
N LEU A 89 -34.52 14.09 -35.30
CA LEU A 89 -34.56 12.93 -36.20
C LEU A 89 -34.05 13.26 -37.61
N GLU A 90 -34.14 14.52 -38.03
CA GLU A 90 -33.71 14.94 -39.39
C GLU A 90 -32.18 14.87 -39.54
N ASP A 91 -31.43 14.83 -38.45
CA ASP A 91 -29.98 14.68 -38.47
C ASP A 91 -29.55 13.20 -38.68
N ASP A 92 -30.47 12.24 -38.53
CA ASP A 92 -30.21 10.82 -38.81
C ASP A 92 -30.45 10.53 -40.30
N PRO A 93 -29.38 10.29 -41.09
CA PRO A 93 -29.51 9.93 -42.51
C PRO A 93 -30.39 8.69 -42.75
N GLY A 94 -30.34 7.72 -41.85
CA GLY A 94 -31.14 6.50 -41.94
C GLY A 94 -32.63 6.76 -41.75
N TYR A 95 -33.02 7.74 -40.91
CA TYR A 95 -34.40 8.14 -40.75
C TYR A 95 -34.95 8.73 -42.03
N ARG A 96 -34.22 9.67 -42.65
CA ARG A 96 -34.65 10.32 -43.90
C ARG A 96 -34.86 9.32 -45.04
N VAL A 97 -33.94 8.36 -45.19
CA VAL A 97 -34.05 7.31 -46.20
C VAL A 97 -35.30 6.45 -45.96
N ARG A 98 -35.46 5.93 -44.73
CA ARG A 98 -36.63 5.07 -44.40
C ARG A 98 -37.97 5.82 -44.54
N MET A 99 -37.98 7.13 -44.18
CA MET A 99 -39.17 7.96 -44.34
C MET A 99 -39.53 8.10 -45.83
N GLN A 100 -38.56 8.42 -46.70
CA GLN A 100 -38.77 8.59 -48.13
C GLN A 100 -39.21 7.28 -48.79
N GLU A 101 -38.53 6.15 -48.52
CA GLU A 101 -38.90 4.84 -49.04
C GLU A 101 -40.34 4.45 -48.65
N GLY A 102 -40.74 4.74 -47.41
CA GLY A 102 -42.10 4.46 -46.96
C GLY A 102 -43.17 5.32 -47.62
N ILE A 103 -42.88 6.61 -47.82
CA ILE A 103 -43.74 7.52 -48.58
C ILE A 103 -43.91 7.02 -50.03
N ASP A 104 -42.79 6.73 -50.69
CA ASP A 104 -42.78 6.24 -52.07
C ASP A 104 -43.56 4.91 -52.21
N ALA A 105 -43.44 4.00 -51.24
CA ALA A 105 -44.20 2.77 -51.25
C ALA A 105 -45.70 2.97 -51.08
N ILE A 106 -46.14 3.90 -50.24
CA ILE A 106 -47.55 4.24 -50.08
C ILE A 106 -48.10 4.88 -51.36
N ASP A 107 -47.35 5.79 -51.96
CA ASP A 107 -47.73 6.49 -53.18
C ASP A 107 -47.82 5.51 -54.38
N ALA A 108 -46.86 4.62 -54.54
CA ALA A 108 -46.89 3.55 -55.56
C ALA A 108 -48.11 2.63 -55.37
N SER A 109 -48.44 2.26 -54.12
CA SER A 109 -49.63 1.46 -53.82
C SER A 109 -50.92 2.20 -54.09
N ALA A 110 -50.99 3.52 -53.82
CA ALA A 110 -52.15 4.34 -54.14
C ALA A 110 -52.30 4.52 -55.65
N ALA A 111 -51.21 4.74 -56.38
CA ALA A 111 -51.17 4.89 -57.82
C ALA A 111 -51.72 3.65 -58.55
N SER A 112 -51.26 2.43 -58.13
CA SER A 112 -51.71 1.18 -58.72
C SER A 112 -53.21 0.90 -58.58
N ARG A 113 -53.85 1.58 -57.61
CA ARG A 113 -55.31 1.48 -57.36
C ARG A 113 -56.08 2.67 -57.89
N GLY A 114 -55.44 3.60 -58.61
CA GLY A 114 -56.05 4.83 -59.10
C GLY A 114 -56.54 5.80 -58.01
N ARG A 115 -55.89 5.75 -56.81
CA ARG A 115 -56.31 6.53 -55.63
C ARG A 115 -55.27 7.56 -55.20
N LEU A 116 -54.39 7.98 -56.10
CA LEU A 116 -53.50 9.10 -55.88
C LEU A 116 -54.27 10.35 -55.44
N LEU A 117 -53.78 11.07 -54.47
CA LEU A 117 -54.39 12.25 -53.88
C LEU A 117 -55.77 12.02 -53.19
N SER A 118 -56.07 10.75 -52.88
CA SER A 118 -57.28 10.42 -52.11
C SER A 118 -57.14 10.69 -50.62
N GLY A 119 -58.27 10.94 -49.92
CA GLY A 119 -58.29 11.09 -48.45
C GLY A 119 -57.75 9.83 -47.73
N ALA A 120 -57.90 8.65 -48.36
CA ALA A 120 -57.37 7.40 -47.84
C ALA A 120 -55.83 7.34 -47.90
N GLN A 121 -55.20 7.84 -48.99
CA GLN A 121 -53.74 7.97 -49.10
C GLN A 121 -53.19 8.98 -48.08
N ASN A 122 -53.82 10.18 -47.97
CA ASN A 122 -53.40 11.17 -47.00
C ASN A 122 -53.46 10.66 -45.55
N LYS A 123 -54.47 9.87 -45.20
CA LYS A 123 -54.59 9.23 -43.92
C LYS A 123 -53.48 8.16 -43.69
N ALA A 124 -53.16 7.40 -44.73
CA ALA A 124 -52.06 6.39 -44.67
C ALA A 124 -50.70 7.09 -44.48
N LEU A 125 -50.42 8.15 -45.23
CA LEU A 125 -49.18 8.94 -45.07
C LEU A 125 -49.04 9.57 -43.68
N THR A 126 -50.13 10.16 -43.17
CA THR A 126 -50.14 10.77 -41.82
C THR A 126 -49.87 9.70 -40.75
N LYS A 127 -50.56 8.56 -40.85
CA LYS A 127 -50.38 7.45 -39.91
C LYS A 127 -48.95 6.91 -39.97
N PHE A 128 -48.42 6.65 -41.16
CA PHE A 128 -47.04 6.19 -41.36
C PHE A 128 -46.05 7.21 -40.78
N GLY A 129 -46.18 8.49 -41.06
CA GLY A 129 -45.29 9.53 -40.50
C GLY A 129 -45.29 9.56 -38.98
N GLN A 130 -46.48 9.48 -38.34
CA GLN A 130 -46.61 9.43 -36.89
C GLN A 130 -45.97 8.16 -36.27
N GLU A 131 -46.27 6.97 -36.86
CA GLU A 131 -45.73 5.73 -36.36
C GLU A 131 -44.22 5.64 -36.54
N GLN A 132 -43.71 6.03 -37.72
CA GLN A 132 -42.28 6.02 -38.01
C GLN A 132 -41.54 7.04 -37.18
N GLY A 133 -42.07 8.27 -37.04
CA GLY A 133 -41.51 9.33 -36.20
C GLY A 133 -41.39 8.88 -34.72
N SER A 134 -42.46 8.30 -34.18
CA SER A 134 -42.47 7.85 -32.77
C SER A 134 -41.49 6.68 -32.58
N LYS A 135 -41.45 5.72 -33.50
CA LYS A 135 -40.53 4.59 -33.42
C LYS A 135 -39.06 5.00 -33.50
N GLU A 136 -38.74 5.87 -34.45
CA GLU A 136 -37.35 6.32 -34.65
C GLU A 136 -36.91 7.25 -33.51
N TYR A 137 -37.83 8.10 -32.96
CA TYR A 137 -37.52 8.86 -31.78
C TYR A 137 -37.18 7.97 -30.60
N ALA A 138 -37.98 6.93 -30.35
CA ALA A 138 -37.70 5.97 -29.25
C ALA A 138 -36.36 5.25 -29.46
N ASN A 139 -36.05 4.85 -30.71
CA ASN A 139 -34.78 4.22 -31.04
C ASN A 139 -33.58 5.17 -30.84
N ALA A 140 -33.69 6.42 -31.29
CA ALA A 140 -32.67 7.43 -31.14
C ALA A 140 -32.44 7.77 -29.66
N TYR A 141 -33.53 7.92 -28.89
CA TYR A 141 -33.48 8.13 -27.45
C TYR A 141 -32.75 6.99 -26.73
N ALA A 142 -33.11 5.74 -27.05
CA ALA A 142 -32.48 4.56 -26.47
C ALA A 142 -30.97 4.47 -26.81
N ARG A 143 -30.59 4.78 -28.06
CA ARG A 143 -29.17 4.81 -28.47
C ARG A 143 -28.39 5.86 -27.70
N GLU A 144 -28.91 7.07 -27.57
CA GLU A 144 -28.26 8.15 -26.86
C GLU A 144 -28.19 7.88 -25.35
N SER A 145 -29.29 7.47 -24.73
CA SER A 145 -29.34 7.07 -23.33
C SER A 145 -28.31 5.97 -23.00
N ASN A 146 -28.27 4.93 -23.82
CA ASN A 146 -27.29 3.86 -23.67
C ASN A 146 -25.84 4.35 -23.82
N ALA A 147 -25.57 5.27 -24.75
CA ALA A 147 -24.23 5.82 -24.93
C ALA A 147 -23.80 6.66 -23.71
N LYS A 148 -24.69 7.48 -23.18
CA LYS A 148 -24.44 8.28 -21.96
C LYS A 148 -24.27 7.40 -20.73
N THR A 149 -25.10 6.38 -20.58
CA THR A 149 -24.98 5.39 -19.50
C THR A 149 -23.64 4.66 -19.56
N ARG A 150 -23.21 4.22 -20.75
CA ARG A 150 -21.90 3.59 -20.91
C ARG A 150 -20.76 4.53 -20.53
N LYS A 151 -20.82 5.80 -20.97
CA LYS A 151 -19.82 6.81 -20.62
C LYS A 151 -19.76 7.04 -19.12
N PHE A 152 -20.90 7.19 -18.46
CA PHE A 152 -20.99 7.33 -17.00
C PHE A 152 -20.41 6.11 -16.27
N ASN A 153 -20.80 4.91 -16.68
CA ASN A 153 -20.30 3.65 -16.08
C ASN A 153 -18.79 3.49 -16.24
N MET A 154 -18.23 3.86 -17.38
CA MET A 154 -16.79 3.84 -17.62
C MET A 154 -16.06 4.82 -16.69
N LEU A 155 -16.55 6.06 -16.56
CA LEU A 155 -15.97 7.05 -15.66
C LEU A 155 -16.10 6.61 -14.19
N SER A 156 -17.25 6.04 -13.81
CA SER A 156 -17.50 5.51 -12.47
C SER A 156 -16.53 4.35 -12.14
N SER A 157 -16.31 3.44 -13.09
CA SER A 157 -15.34 2.33 -12.93
C SER A 157 -13.91 2.84 -12.75
N LEU A 158 -13.48 3.85 -13.53
CA LEU A 158 -12.16 4.46 -13.38
C LEU A 158 -12.03 5.18 -12.03
N SER A 159 -13.08 5.88 -11.58
CA SER A 159 -13.11 6.54 -10.28
C SER A 159 -12.97 5.53 -9.13
N GLN A 160 -13.69 4.40 -9.20
CA GLN A 160 -13.58 3.31 -8.22
C GLN A 160 -12.18 2.67 -8.22
N GLY A 161 -11.57 2.48 -9.41
CA GLY A 161 -10.19 2.03 -9.52
C GLY A 161 -9.20 2.97 -8.85
N GLY A 162 -9.38 4.28 -9.00
CA GLY A 162 -8.59 5.30 -8.31
C GLY A 162 -8.76 5.26 -6.79
N GLN A 163 -9.99 5.11 -6.31
CA GLN A 163 -10.29 4.97 -4.88
C GLN A 163 -9.66 3.69 -4.30
N ALA A 164 -9.76 2.56 -5.00
CA ALA A 164 -9.15 1.30 -4.57
C ALA A 164 -7.62 1.42 -4.49
N SER A 165 -6.99 2.12 -5.46
CA SER A 165 -5.56 2.40 -5.47
C SER A 165 -5.14 3.29 -4.29
N ALA A 166 -5.93 4.31 -3.96
CA ALA A 166 -5.69 5.17 -2.80
C ALA A 166 -5.83 4.41 -1.47
N ALA A 167 -6.84 3.54 -1.36
CA ALA A 167 -7.05 2.69 -0.19
C ALA A 167 -5.91 1.68 0.00
N GLY A 168 -5.46 1.03 -1.08
CA GLY A 168 -4.30 0.13 -1.06
C GLY A 168 -3.02 0.82 -0.58
N GLN A 169 -2.80 2.07 -1.02
CA GLN A 169 -1.67 2.87 -0.57
C GLN A 169 -1.77 3.27 0.91
N ALA A 170 -2.95 3.63 1.39
CA ALA A 170 -3.18 3.94 2.80
C ALA A 170 -2.89 2.71 3.69
N GLN A 171 -3.32 1.53 3.24
CA GLN A 171 -3.05 0.27 3.93
C GLN A 171 -1.55 -0.06 3.96
N ALA A 172 -0.83 0.11 2.84
CA ALA A 172 0.61 -0.09 2.79
C ALA A 172 1.37 0.85 3.73
N SER A 173 0.97 2.13 3.77
CA SER A 173 1.54 3.11 4.70
C SER A 173 1.24 2.76 6.17
N GLY A 174 0.04 2.26 6.47
CA GLY A 174 -0.33 1.78 7.79
C GLY A 174 0.50 0.56 8.23
N ASN A 175 0.71 -0.40 7.33
CA ASN A 175 1.57 -1.56 7.56
C ASN A 175 3.02 -1.14 7.82
N LEU A 176 3.55 -0.18 7.04
CA LEU A 176 4.89 0.38 7.27
C LEU A 176 5.01 1.00 8.66
N ALA A 177 4.03 1.79 9.09
CA ALA A 177 4.03 2.39 10.43
C ALA A 177 4.04 1.32 11.53
N GLN A 178 3.28 0.24 11.36
CA GLN A 178 3.24 -0.88 12.31
C GLN A 178 4.58 -1.64 12.35
N ILE A 179 5.17 -1.93 11.17
CA ILE A 179 6.48 -2.59 11.07
C ILE A 179 7.57 -1.72 11.71
N SER A 180 7.58 -0.42 11.42
CA SER A 180 8.51 0.54 12.00
C SER A 180 8.38 0.58 13.54
N GLY A 181 7.15 0.60 14.06
CA GLY A 181 6.88 0.55 15.49
C GLY A 181 7.39 -0.75 16.14
N ASN A 182 7.20 -1.89 15.49
CA ASN A 182 7.68 -3.18 15.97
C ASN A 182 9.22 -3.27 15.95
N ILE A 183 9.87 -2.78 14.89
CA ILE A 183 11.33 -2.73 14.80
C ILE A 183 11.88 -1.85 15.93
N MET A 184 11.33 -0.66 16.12
CA MET A 184 11.76 0.27 17.16
C MET A 184 11.57 -0.30 18.58
N SER A 185 10.44 -0.99 18.81
CA SER A 185 10.18 -1.67 20.09
C SER A 185 11.15 -2.81 20.34
N ASN A 186 11.45 -3.63 19.32
CA ASN A 186 12.39 -4.74 19.46
C ASN A 186 13.82 -4.24 19.67
N THR A 187 14.26 -3.24 18.92
CA THR A 187 15.59 -2.62 19.11
C THR A 187 15.71 -2.03 20.51
N GLY A 188 14.68 -1.35 21.00
CA GLY A 188 14.68 -0.82 22.39
C GLY A 188 14.74 -1.91 23.45
N ARG A 189 14.07 -3.06 23.24
CA ARG A 189 14.18 -4.23 24.14
C ARG A 189 15.57 -4.85 24.09
N SER A 190 16.14 -5.04 22.92
CA SER A 190 17.49 -5.57 22.73
C SER A 190 18.53 -4.66 23.42
N GLN A 191 18.41 -3.35 23.28
CA GLN A 191 19.25 -2.40 23.99
C GLN A 191 19.16 -2.54 25.52
N ASN A 192 17.94 -2.70 26.05
CA ASN A 192 17.74 -2.87 27.50
C ASN A 192 18.36 -4.18 28.01
N ILE A 193 18.09 -5.30 27.31
CA ILE A 193 18.65 -6.61 27.63
C ILE A 193 20.20 -6.56 27.60
N MET A 194 20.75 -5.90 26.58
CA MET A 194 22.19 -5.77 26.46
C MET A 194 22.79 -4.91 27.58
N ASN A 195 22.17 -3.78 27.93
CA ASN A 195 22.64 -2.96 29.04
C ASN A 195 22.64 -3.75 30.36
N GLN A 196 21.63 -4.59 30.58
CA GLN A 196 21.59 -5.50 31.72
C GLN A 196 22.72 -6.55 31.65
N ASN A 197 22.93 -7.16 30.49
CA ASN A 197 23.99 -8.17 30.29
C ASN A 197 25.39 -7.55 30.43
N VAL A 198 25.62 -6.37 29.91
CA VAL A 198 26.88 -5.62 30.06
C VAL A 198 27.09 -5.24 31.55
N GLY A 199 26.02 -4.83 32.25
CA GLY A 199 26.05 -4.57 33.65
C GLY A 199 26.40 -5.80 34.48
N ALA A 200 25.75 -6.94 34.18
CA ALA A 200 26.01 -8.22 34.85
C ALA A 200 27.42 -8.73 34.56
N ALA A 201 27.90 -8.66 33.30
CA ALA A 201 29.26 -9.08 32.93
C ALA A 201 30.34 -8.24 33.65
N ARG A 202 30.11 -6.93 33.83
CA ARG A 202 31.01 -6.06 34.58
C ARG A 202 30.98 -6.40 36.09
N ALA A 203 29.77 -6.56 36.65
CA ALA A 203 29.61 -6.91 38.06
C ALA A 203 30.24 -8.29 38.37
N GLY A 204 30.01 -9.31 37.49
CA GLY A 204 30.64 -10.65 37.59
C GLY A 204 32.17 -10.56 37.54
N GLY A 205 32.72 -9.80 36.60
CA GLY A 205 34.17 -9.58 36.51
C GLY A 205 34.79 -8.97 37.79
N TYR A 206 34.08 -8.06 38.48
CA TYR A 206 34.50 -7.51 39.73
C TYR A 206 34.38 -8.54 40.88
N GLN A 207 33.30 -9.32 40.92
CA GLN A 207 33.11 -10.35 41.96
C GLN A 207 34.13 -11.48 41.80
N ASP A 208 34.41 -11.96 40.61
CA ASP A 208 35.42 -12.99 40.34
C ASP A 208 36.82 -12.49 40.75
N THR A 209 37.12 -11.24 40.41
CA THR A 209 38.39 -10.63 40.81
C THR A 209 38.53 -10.54 42.36
N ALA A 210 37.45 -10.14 43.04
CA ALA A 210 37.42 -10.04 44.50
C ALA A 210 37.52 -11.43 45.17
N GLN A 211 36.88 -12.47 44.63
CA GLN A 211 36.97 -13.83 45.12
C GLN A 211 38.40 -14.40 44.96
N VAL A 212 39.02 -14.19 43.79
CA VAL A 212 40.41 -14.65 43.56
C VAL A 212 41.37 -13.94 44.52
N VAL A 213 41.20 -12.67 44.76
CA VAL A 213 42.03 -11.90 45.74
C VAL A 213 41.82 -12.41 47.18
N ASN A 214 40.53 -12.62 47.57
CA ASN A 214 40.22 -13.15 48.90
C ASN A 214 40.77 -14.58 49.12
N GLN A 215 40.65 -15.46 48.09
CA GLN A 215 41.18 -16.81 48.16
C GLN A 215 42.71 -16.81 48.26
N ALA A 216 43.37 -15.92 47.52
CA ALA A 216 44.81 -15.73 47.62
C ALA A 216 45.25 -15.25 49.02
N ALA A 217 44.49 -14.30 49.61
CA ALA A 217 44.73 -13.81 50.96
C ALA A 217 44.52 -14.88 52.02
N GLN A 218 43.48 -15.72 51.91
CA GLN A 218 43.25 -16.85 52.82
C GLN A 218 44.33 -17.92 52.71
N ASN A 219 44.76 -18.26 51.49
CA ASN A 219 45.86 -19.18 51.29
C ASN A 219 47.18 -18.65 51.85
N TRP A 220 47.43 -17.36 51.78
CA TRP A 220 48.60 -16.73 52.37
C TRP A 220 48.54 -16.76 53.88
N LEU A 221 47.40 -16.40 54.51
CA LEU A 221 47.19 -16.48 55.95
C LEU A 221 47.34 -17.87 56.50
N SER A 222 46.81 -18.89 55.84
CA SER A 222 46.94 -20.30 56.22
C SER A 222 48.40 -20.78 56.15
N TYR A 223 49.14 -20.29 55.14
CA TYR A 223 50.55 -20.59 54.99
C TYR A 223 51.41 -19.96 56.13
N ASP A 224 51.09 -18.69 56.48
CA ASP A 224 51.82 -17.97 57.51
C ASP A 224 51.57 -18.55 58.92
N MET A 225 50.30 -18.93 59.22
CA MET A 225 49.96 -19.62 60.48
C MET A 225 50.61 -21.00 60.63
N ASN A 226 50.90 -21.67 59.52
CA ASN A 226 51.50 -23.00 59.55
C ASN A 226 53.03 -22.93 59.62
N LYS A 227 53.64 -21.78 59.41
CA LYS A 227 55.08 -21.53 59.57
C LYS A 227 55.52 -21.21 60.98
N GLY A 228 54.56 -20.89 61.88
CA GLY A 228 54.80 -20.55 63.27
C GLY A 228 54.77 -21.75 64.22
N LYS A 229 54.60 -22.96 63.69
CA LYS A 229 54.80 -24.23 64.40
C LYS A 229 56.05 -24.91 63.86
#